data_05e22ff0eb8ef496a2836a8025a89ba8
#
_entry.id   05e22ff0eb8ef496a2836a8025a89ba8
#
_cell.length_a   1.000
_cell.length_b   1.000
_cell.length_c   1.000
_cell.angle_alpha   90.00
_cell.angle_beta   90.00
_cell.angle_gamma   90.00
#
_symmetry.space_group_name_H-M   'P 1'
#
loop_
_entity.id
_entity.type
_entity.pdbx_description
1 polymer ?
#
loop_
_entity_poly.entity_id
_entity_poly.type
_entity_poly.pdbx_seq_one_letter_code
_entity_poly.pdbx_strand_id
1 'polypeptide(L)'
;KRQGKSMILAIDIGNTNIVIGCIDGEKVCFVERASTNLAKTELEYVVEFRTLFELYHIGMEDITGSIISSVVPPLNNIIKSGLEKMFHQAPMVVGPGVKTGLNILMDNPAQLGSDLVVNAVAGLHYYGAPIIMIDMGTATTISVVDEKKNYIGGMILPGAKVSLDSLVNRTSQLPRISLEPP
;
A
#
# COMPACT_ATOMS: atom_id res chain seq x y z
N LYS A 1 -28.77 -1.64 -21.17
CA LYS A 1 -27.95 -2.50 -20.28
C LYS A 1 -26.66 -1.73 -20.06
N ARG A 2 -26.38 -1.22 -18.82
CA ARG A 2 -25.04 -0.76 -18.47
C ARG A 2 -24.12 -1.97 -18.64
N GLN A 3 -23.12 -1.87 -19.50
CA GLN A 3 -21.99 -2.78 -19.47
C GLN A 3 -21.37 -2.63 -18.08
N GLY A 4 -21.45 -3.67 -17.24
CA GLY A 4 -20.90 -3.63 -15.90
C GLY A 4 -19.42 -3.29 -15.99
N LYS A 5 -19.00 -2.29 -15.25
CA LYS A 5 -17.58 -1.97 -15.11
C LYS A 5 -16.92 -3.09 -14.32
N SER A 6 -15.67 -3.37 -14.63
CA SER A 6 -14.86 -4.38 -13.92
C SER A 6 -13.76 -3.68 -13.17
N MET A 7 -14.12 -3.20 -11.97
CA MET A 7 -13.20 -2.43 -11.14
C MET A 7 -12.53 -3.30 -10.07
N ILE A 8 -11.31 -2.95 -9.75
CA ILE A 8 -10.53 -3.55 -8.65
C ILE A 8 -10.35 -2.53 -7.55
N LEU A 9 -10.68 -2.94 -6.32
CA LEU A 9 -10.35 -2.19 -5.12
C LEU A 9 -8.97 -2.63 -4.62
N ALA A 10 -8.02 -1.70 -4.58
CA ALA A 10 -6.68 -1.92 -4.07
C ALA A 10 -6.51 -1.22 -2.71
N ILE A 11 -6.03 -1.92 -1.71
CA ILE A 11 -5.81 -1.40 -0.36
C ILE A 11 -4.37 -1.68 0.05
N ASP A 12 -3.63 -0.63 0.37
CA ASP A 12 -2.30 -0.72 0.94
C ASP A 12 -2.31 -0.26 2.40
N ILE A 13 -2.01 -1.17 3.31
CA ILE A 13 -2.10 -0.96 4.77
C ILE A 13 -0.69 -0.71 5.30
N GLY A 14 -0.34 0.57 5.40
CA GLY A 14 0.90 1.04 6.02
C GLY A 14 0.74 1.33 7.51
N ASN A 15 1.86 1.52 8.22
CA ASN A 15 1.87 1.80 9.66
C ASN A 15 1.20 3.12 10.04
N THR A 16 1.20 4.11 9.16
CA THR A 16 0.63 5.44 9.41
C THR A 16 -0.68 5.67 8.67
N ASN A 17 -0.74 5.22 7.42
CA ASN A 17 -1.90 5.42 6.56
C ASN A 17 -2.29 4.14 5.85
N ILE A 18 -3.59 4.01 5.58
CA ILE A 18 -4.15 3.05 4.64
C ILE A 18 -4.46 3.83 3.36
N VAL A 19 -3.89 3.39 2.26
CA VAL A 19 -4.19 3.95 0.93
C VAL A 19 -5.24 3.06 0.26
N ILE A 20 -6.31 3.68 -0.22
CA ILE A 20 -7.45 3.00 -0.86
C ILE A 20 -7.56 3.52 -2.29
N GLY A 21 -7.38 2.65 -3.26
CA GLY A 21 -7.51 2.96 -4.68
C GLY A 21 -8.57 2.13 -5.37
N CYS A 22 -9.26 2.72 -6.34
CA CYS A 22 -10.17 1.99 -7.22
C CYS A 22 -9.70 2.14 -8.67
N ILE A 23 -9.62 1.02 -9.39
CA ILE A 23 -9.01 0.95 -10.72
C ILE A 23 -10.00 0.30 -11.68
N ASP A 24 -10.22 0.93 -12.84
CA ASP A 24 -11.02 0.42 -13.97
C ASP A 24 -10.07 0.18 -15.15
N GLY A 25 -9.65 -1.07 -15.35
CA GLY A 25 -8.57 -1.40 -16.29
C GLY A 25 -7.25 -0.71 -15.92
N GLU A 26 -6.78 0.21 -16.75
CA GLU A 26 -5.57 1.02 -16.47
C GLU A 26 -5.89 2.39 -15.84
N LYS A 27 -7.18 2.72 -15.72
CA LYS A 27 -7.59 4.01 -15.19
C LYS A 27 -7.77 3.96 -13.69
N VAL A 28 -7.05 4.82 -12.98
CA VAL A 28 -7.29 5.08 -11.56
C VAL A 28 -8.52 5.98 -11.42
N CYS A 29 -9.57 5.47 -10.76
CA CYS A 29 -10.83 6.19 -10.54
C CYS A 29 -10.69 7.15 -9.35
N PHE A 30 -10.10 6.68 -8.26
CA PHE A 30 -9.71 7.49 -7.12
C PHE A 30 -8.54 6.86 -6.37
N VAL A 31 -7.84 7.68 -5.57
CA VAL A 31 -6.90 7.26 -4.53
C VAL A 31 -7.16 8.12 -3.32
N GLU A 32 -7.46 7.49 -2.20
CA GLU A 32 -7.70 8.15 -0.92
C GLU A 32 -6.83 7.58 0.19
N ARG A 33 -6.70 8.35 1.27
CA ARG A 33 -5.93 7.96 2.44
C ARG A 33 -6.76 8.08 3.70
N ALA A 34 -6.72 7.02 4.50
CA ALA A 34 -7.24 7.01 5.86
C ALA A 34 -6.09 6.80 6.84
N SER A 35 -6.24 7.25 8.07
CA SER A 35 -5.26 6.97 9.13
C SER A 35 -5.33 5.49 9.53
N THR A 36 -4.19 4.85 9.70
CA THR A 36 -4.12 3.51 10.27
C THR A 36 -4.51 3.56 11.74
N ASN A 37 -5.57 2.86 12.11
CA ASN A 37 -6.05 2.82 13.48
C ASN A 37 -6.34 1.37 13.91
N LEU A 38 -5.52 0.84 14.80
CA LEU A 38 -5.64 -0.53 15.32
C LEU A 38 -6.87 -0.75 16.23
N ALA A 39 -7.46 0.34 16.73
CA ALA A 39 -8.64 0.27 17.60
C ALA A 39 -9.96 0.20 16.81
N LYS A 40 -9.95 0.49 15.50
CA LYS A 40 -11.16 0.39 14.67
C LYS A 40 -11.60 -1.04 14.50
N THR A 41 -12.90 -1.22 14.58
CA THR A 41 -13.59 -2.47 14.28
C THR A 41 -13.72 -2.68 12.76
N GLU A 42 -14.05 -3.89 12.37
CA GLU A 42 -14.38 -4.23 11.00
C GLU A 42 -15.49 -3.34 10.42
N LEU A 43 -16.56 -3.09 11.22
CA LEU A 43 -17.69 -2.26 10.78
C LEU A 43 -17.27 -0.82 10.48
N GLU A 44 -16.39 -0.24 11.28
CA GLU A 44 -15.91 1.13 11.06
C GLU A 44 -15.12 1.24 9.74
N TYR A 45 -14.28 0.25 9.42
CA TYR A 45 -13.61 0.21 8.12
C TYR A 45 -14.58 0.01 6.96
N VAL A 46 -15.58 -0.85 7.10
CA VAL A 46 -16.63 -1.06 6.10
C VAL A 46 -17.40 0.24 5.81
N VAL A 47 -17.74 1.00 6.86
CA VAL A 47 -18.44 2.29 6.71
C VAL A 47 -17.54 3.30 5.97
N GLU A 48 -16.25 3.38 6.29
CA GLU A 48 -15.31 4.25 5.57
C GLU A 48 -15.22 3.88 4.08
N PHE A 49 -15.07 2.61 3.76
CA PHE A 49 -14.97 2.18 2.36
C PHE A 49 -16.27 2.47 1.60
N ARG A 50 -17.43 2.20 2.20
CA ARG A 50 -18.72 2.55 1.59
C ARG A 50 -18.86 4.05 1.34
N THR A 51 -18.44 4.87 2.27
CA THR A 51 -18.46 6.33 2.11
C THR A 51 -17.62 6.78 0.91
N LEU A 52 -16.47 6.14 0.65
CA LEU A 52 -15.67 6.43 -0.54
C LEU A 52 -16.42 6.07 -1.82
N PHE A 53 -17.08 4.91 -1.88
CA PHE A 53 -17.87 4.53 -3.06
C PHE A 53 -19.02 5.50 -3.32
N GLU A 54 -19.69 5.95 -2.27
CA GLU A 54 -20.76 6.98 -2.38
C GLU A 54 -20.20 8.31 -2.87
N LEU A 55 -19.05 8.76 -2.33
CA LEU A 55 -18.39 10.01 -2.71
C LEU A 55 -17.97 10.02 -4.19
N TYR A 56 -17.47 8.89 -4.68
CA TYR A 56 -17.01 8.75 -6.06
C TYR A 56 -18.07 8.19 -7.03
N HIS A 57 -19.30 8.00 -6.56
CA HIS A 57 -20.42 7.48 -7.35
C HIS A 57 -20.11 6.13 -8.03
N ILE A 58 -19.43 5.25 -7.32
CA ILE A 58 -19.09 3.90 -7.76
C ILE A 58 -20.07 2.91 -7.14
N GLY A 59 -20.70 2.09 -7.98
CA GLY A 59 -21.58 1.01 -7.53
C GLY A 59 -20.76 -0.13 -6.91
N MET A 60 -21.25 -0.72 -5.82
CA MET A 60 -20.57 -1.89 -5.24
C MET A 60 -20.56 -3.08 -6.19
N GLU A 61 -21.58 -3.16 -7.07
CA GLU A 61 -21.68 -4.15 -8.13
C GLU A 61 -20.64 -3.99 -9.25
N ASP A 62 -20.02 -2.82 -9.35
CA ASP A 62 -18.93 -2.57 -10.31
C ASP A 62 -17.58 -3.13 -9.82
N ILE A 63 -17.46 -3.46 -8.52
CA ILE A 63 -16.24 -4.03 -7.94
C ILE A 63 -16.23 -5.55 -8.16
N THR A 64 -15.34 -6.01 -9.01
CA THR A 64 -15.21 -7.44 -9.38
C THR A 64 -14.10 -8.16 -8.64
N GLY A 65 -13.31 -7.44 -7.86
CA GLY A 65 -12.24 -8.01 -7.04
C GLY A 65 -11.60 -6.97 -6.14
N SER A 66 -10.87 -7.47 -5.14
CA SER A 66 -10.09 -6.61 -4.25
C SER A 66 -8.74 -7.23 -3.93
N ILE A 67 -7.74 -6.37 -3.69
CA ILE A 67 -6.38 -6.77 -3.36
C ILE A 67 -5.88 -5.97 -2.16
N ILE A 68 -5.20 -6.65 -1.24
CA ILE A 68 -4.60 -6.05 -0.04
C ILE A 68 -3.09 -6.26 -0.07
N SER A 69 -2.34 -5.18 0.06
CA SER A 69 -0.95 -5.15 0.51
C SER A 69 -0.94 -4.68 1.96
N SER A 70 -0.15 -5.28 2.83
CA SER A 70 -0.14 -4.90 4.24
C SER A 70 1.19 -5.18 4.92
N VAL A 71 1.63 -4.19 5.71
CA VAL A 71 2.73 -4.32 6.68
C VAL A 71 2.23 -4.18 8.12
N VAL A 72 0.91 -4.31 8.34
CA VAL A 72 0.24 -4.20 9.64
C VAL A 72 -0.60 -5.45 9.91
N PRO A 73 0.02 -6.58 10.32
CA PRO A 73 -0.66 -7.86 10.49
C PRO A 73 -1.95 -7.83 11.30
N PRO A 74 -2.07 -7.04 12.41
CA PRO A 74 -3.31 -7.00 13.19
C PRO A 74 -4.56 -6.56 12.40
N LEU A 75 -4.40 -5.73 11.35
CA LEU A 75 -5.50 -5.24 10.53
C LEU A 75 -5.89 -6.18 9.38
N ASN A 76 -5.04 -7.14 9.03
CA ASN A 76 -5.26 -8.00 7.87
C ASN A 76 -6.61 -8.73 7.92
N ASN A 77 -6.90 -9.39 9.04
CA ASN A 77 -8.14 -10.13 9.19
C ASN A 77 -9.37 -9.21 9.30
N ILE A 78 -9.21 -8.06 9.93
CA ILE A 78 -10.29 -7.06 10.11
C ILE A 78 -10.72 -6.52 8.75
N ILE A 79 -9.77 -6.05 7.94
CA ILE A 79 -10.07 -5.49 6.62
C ILE A 79 -10.50 -6.57 5.64
N LYS A 80 -9.84 -7.75 5.65
CA LYS A 80 -10.24 -8.89 4.83
C LYS A 80 -11.69 -9.27 5.08
N SER A 81 -12.08 -9.48 6.33
CA SER A 81 -13.45 -9.83 6.72
C SER A 81 -14.47 -8.75 6.32
N GLY A 82 -14.09 -7.47 6.47
CA GLY A 82 -14.91 -6.35 6.02
C GLY A 82 -15.18 -6.37 4.52
N LEU A 83 -14.14 -6.60 3.71
CA LEU A 83 -14.29 -6.70 2.26
C LEU A 83 -15.09 -7.93 1.83
N GLU A 84 -14.91 -9.08 2.50
CA GLU A 84 -15.70 -10.29 2.25
C GLU A 84 -17.19 -10.04 2.50
N LYS A 85 -17.54 -9.30 3.55
CA LYS A 85 -18.92 -8.90 3.82
C LYS A 85 -19.48 -7.93 2.79
N MET A 86 -18.66 -6.99 2.31
CA MET A 86 -19.07 -5.99 1.32
C MET A 86 -19.31 -6.58 -0.05
N PHE A 87 -18.41 -7.45 -0.50
CA PHE A 87 -18.39 -7.91 -1.90
C PHE A 87 -18.75 -9.39 -2.07
N HIS A 88 -18.97 -10.12 -0.97
CA HIS A 88 -19.22 -11.57 -0.98
C HIS A 88 -18.11 -12.38 -1.69
N GLN A 89 -16.91 -11.82 -1.71
CA GLN A 89 -15.73 -12.38 -2.34
C GLN A 89 -14.48 -12.10 -1.49
N ALA A 90 -13.63 -13.11 -1.32
CA ALA A 90 -12.38 -12.96 -0.59
C ALA A 90 -11.39 -12.07 -1.37
N PRO A 91 -10.78 -11.06 -0.72
CA PRO A 91 -9.71 -10.29 -1.34
C PRO A 91 -8.45 -11.14 -1.56
N MET A 92 -7.69 -10.83 -2.60
CA MET A 92 -6.33 -11.30 -2.73
C MET A 92 -5.45 -10.58 -1.70
N VAL A 93 -4.66 -11.31 -0.94
CA VAL A 93 -3.69 -10.72 -0.01
C VAL A 93 -2.29 -10.97 -0.55
N VAL A 94 -1.56 -9.89 -0.79
CA VAL A 94 -0.16 -9.96 -1.24
C VAL A 94 0.71 -10.53 -0.11
N GLY A 95 1.42 -11.60 -0.42
CA GLY A 95 2.26 -12.28 0.56
C GLY A 95 2.97 -13.49 -0.04
N PRO A 96 3.64 -14.29 0.79
CA PRO A 96 4.34 -15.48 0.34
C PRO A 96 3.43 -16.41 -0.47
N GLY A 97 3.91 -16.83 -1.65
CA GLY A 97 3.17 -17.72 -2.55
C GLY A 97 2.33 -17.01 -3.62
N VAL A 98 2.14 -15.70 -3.55
CA VAL A 98 1.51 -14.95 -4.64
C VAL A 98 2.48 -14.83 -5.80
N LYS A 99 2.05 -15.24 -6.99
CA LYS A 99 2.86 -15.15 -8.21
C LYS A 99 2.84 -13.71 -8.73
N THR A 100 3.80 -12.91 -8.35
CA THR A 100 3.93 -11.50 -8.76
C THR A 100 4.74 -11.32 -10.05
N GLY A 101 5.41 -12.36 -10.52
CA GLY A 101 6.38 -12.26 -11.62
C GLY A 101 7.73 -11.68 -11.22
N LEU A 102 7.89 -11.25 -9.96
CA LEU A 102 9.12 -10.76 -9.40
C LEU A 102 9.93 -11.93 -8.82
N ASN A 103 11.18 -12.08 -9.26
CA ASN A 103 12.09 -13.03 -8.67
C ASN A 103 12.88 -12.33 -7.55
N ILE A 104 12.82 -12.85 -6.32
CA ILE A 104 13.45 -12.22 -5.15
C ILE A 104 14.72 -12.98 -4.82
N LEU A 105 15.88 -12.34 -5.05
CA LEU A 105 17.22 -12.88 -4.79
C LEU A 105 17.81 -12.25 -3.52
N MET A 106 17.13 -12.45 -2.40
CA MET A 106 17.59 -12.03 -1.08
C MET A 106 17.86 -13.29 -0.24
N ASP A 107 18.72 -13.17 0.77
CA ASP A 107 19.03 -14.26 1.70
C ASP A 107 17.78 -14.77 2.43
N ASN A 108 16.85 -13.88 2.76
CA ASN A 108 15.56 -14.23 3.36
C ASN A 108 14.41 -13.50 2.65
N PRO A 109 13.89 -14.08 1.56
CA PRO A 109 12.78 -13.47 0.80
C PRO A 109 11.50 -13.22 1.63
N ALA A 110 11.28 -14.00 2.69
CA ALA A 110 10.10 -13.86 3.54
C ALA A 110 10.11 -12.59 4.41
N GLN A 111 11.26 -11.92 4.54
CA GLN A 111 11.38 -10.65 5.25
C GLN A 111 11.03 -9.44 4.38
N LEU A 112 10.87 -9.63 3.07
CA LEU A 112 10.51 -8.55 2.17
C LEU A 112 9.05 -8.16 2.39
N GLY A 113 8.81 -6.91 2.80
CA GLY A 113 7.47 -6.37 2.99
C GLY A 113 6.64 -6.40 1.69
N SER A 114 5.35 -6.61 1.82
CA SER A 114 4.44 -6.62 0.66
C SER A 114 4.43 -5.29 -0.08
N ASP A 115 4.58 -4.17 0.62
CA ASP A 115 4.74 -2.82 0.09
C ASP A 115 5.92 -2.72 -0.89
N LEU A 116 7.07 -3.26 -0.54
CA LEU A 116 8.25 -3.28 -1.41
C LEU A 116 8.04 -4.18 -2.64
N VAL A 117 7.32 -5.29 -2.46
CA VAL A 117 6.97 -6.19 -3.58
C VAL A 117 6.04 -5.49 -4.57
N VAL A 118 4.96 -4.84 -4.10
CA VAL A 118 4.01 -4.18 -5.00
C VAL A 118 4.63 -2.98 -5.70
N ASN A 119 5.49 -2.22 -5.00
CA ASN A 119 6.26 -1.12 -5.60
C ASN A 119 7.20 -1.62 -6.70
N ALA A 120 7.88 -2.75 -6.47
CA ALA A 120 8.78 -3.34 -7.47
C ALA A 120 8.02 -3.84 -8.70
N VAL A 121 6.88 -4.49 -8.50
CA VAL A 121 6.02 -4.95 -9.61
C VAL A 121 5.49 -3.78 -10.43
N ALA A 122 5.01 -2.73 -9.76
CA ALA A 122 4.54 -1.51 -10.44
C ALA A 122 5.68 -0.79 -11.16
N GLY A 123 6.84 -0.64 -10.52
CA GLY A 123 8.03 -0.03 -11.12
C GLY A 123 8.48 -0.76 -12.39
N LEU A 124 8.52 -2.09 -12.35
CA LEU A 124 8.85 -2.90 -13.52
C LEU A 124 7.82 -2.78 -14.64
N HIS A 125 6.54 -2.66 -14.30
CA HIS A 125 5.47 -2.52 -15.27
C HIS A 125 5.54 -1.19 -16.02
N TYR A 126 5.76 -0.08 -15.30
CA TYR A 126 5.72 1.26 -15.89
C TYR A 126 7.06 1.73 -16.48
N TYR A 127 8.18 1.30 -15.88
CA TYR A 127 9.51 1.84 -16.22
C TYR A 127 10.48 0.78 -16.75
N GLY A 128 10.17 -0.50 -16.57
CA GLY A 128 11.06 -1.59 -17.01
C GLY A 128 12.19 -1.86 -16.03
N ALA A 129 13.18 -2.63 -16.49
CA ALA A 129 14.39 -3.01 -15.74
C ALA A 129 15.66 -2.59 -16.52
N PRO A 130 16.79 -2.29 -15.84
CA PRO A 130 16.95 -2.24 -14.38
C PRO A 130 16.29 -0.99 -13.77
N ILE A 131 15.96 -1.04 -12.47
CA ILE A 131 15.31 0.10 -11.80
C ILE A 131 15.76 0.20 -10.33
N ILE A 132 15.95 1.43 -9.87
CA ILE A 132 16.08 1.78 -8.46
C ILE A 132 14.82 2.57 -8.08
N MET A 133 14.14 2.13 -7.03
CA MET A 133 12.94 2.76 -6.51
C MET A 133 13.22 3.36 -5.15
N ILE A 134 12.79 4.60 -4.96
CA ILE A 134 12.92 5.32 -3.68
C ILE A 134 11.51 5.67 -3.23
N ASP A 135 11.08 5.12 -2.11
CA ASP A 135 9.80 5.43 -1.48
C ASP A 135 10.05 6.25 -0.20
N MET A 136 9.50 7.45 -0.14
CA MET A 136 9.70 8.41 0.94
C MET A 136 8.46 8.48 1.83
N GLY A 137 8.34 7.53 2.73
CA GLY A 137 7.23 7.43 3.69
C GLY A 137 7.67 7.66 5.15
N THR A 138 7.02 6.93 6.06
CA THR A 138 7.44 6.83 7.47
C THR A 138 8.86 6.32 7.59
N ALA A 139 9.22 5.33 6.79
CA ALA A 139 10.59 4.99 6.45
C ALA A 139 10.88 5.43 5.02
N THR A 140 12.13 5.77 4.71
CA THR A 140 12.59 5.89 3.32
C THR A 140 13.19 4.55 2.92
N THR A 141 12.59 3.92 1.92
CA THR A 141 13.10 2.64 1.39
C THR A 141 13.73 2.85 0.02
N ILE A 142 14.83 2.17 -0.23
CA ILE A 142 15.48 2.11 -1.53
C ILE A 142 15.53 0.66 -1.95
N SER A 143 14.95 0.35 -3.11
CA SER A 143 14.86 -1.00 -3.66
C SER A 143 15.52 -1.07 -5.02
N VAL A 144 16.19 -2.17 -5.30
CA VAL A 144 16.94 -2.38 -6.55
C VAL A 144 16.45 -3.65 -7.24
N VAL A 145 16.09 -3.49 -8.51
CA VAL A 145 15.76 -4.60 -9.42
C VAL A 145 16.77 -4.58 -10.59
N ASP A 146 17.40 -5.73 -10.84
CA ASP A 146 18.42 -5.88 -11.88
C ASP A 146 17.83 -5.99 -13.30
N GLU A 147 18.69 -6.04 -14.31
CA GLU A 147 18.33 -6.20 -15.72
C GLU A 147 17.51 -7.47 -16.01
N LYS A 148 17.66 -8.50 -15.19
CA LYS A 148 16.95 -9.78 -15.32
C LYS A 148 15.61 -9.77 -14.57
N LYS A 149 15.17 -8.59 -14.07
CA LYS A 149 13.97 -8.42 -13.25
C LYS A 149 14.02 -9.14 -11.90
N ASN A 150 15.21 -9.33 -11.34
CA ASN A 150 15.38 -9.86 -9.99
C ASN A 150 15.41 -8.71 -8.99
N TYR A 151 14.64 -8.83 -7.93
CA TYR A 151 14.78 -7.98 -6.75
C TYR A 151 16.03 -8.44 -6.00
N ILE A 152 17.08 -7.63 -6.03
CA ILE A 152 18.41 -8.01 -5.51
C ILE A 152 18.71 -7.43 -4.12
N GLY A 153 17.84 -6.57 -3.60
CA GLY A 153 17.99 -6.00 -2.28
C GLY A 153 17.60 -4.54 -2.20
N GLY A 154 17.89 -3.94 -1.07
CA GLY A 154 17.58 -2.54 -0.80
C GLY A 154 18.07 -2.12 0.57
N MET A 155 17.68 -0.92 0.97
CA MET A 155 17.95 -0.38 2.30
C MET A 155 16.72 0.33 2.85
N ILE A 156 16.64 0.39 4.16
CA ILE A 156 15.59 1.09 4.89
C ILE A 156 16.26 2.14 5.77
N LEU A 157 15.83 3.38 5.61
CA LEU A 157 16.30 4.55 6.35
C LEU A 157 15.13 5.18 7.10
N PRO A 158 15.37 5.91 8.20
CA PRO A 158 14.31 6.72 8.79
C PRO A 158 13.75 7.73 7.77
N GLY A 159 12.43 7.88 7.71
CA GLY A 159 11.80 8.91 6.89
C GLY A 159 12.10 10.32 7.45
N ALA A 160 11.85 11.36 6.64
CA ALA A 160 12.19 12.73 6.98
C ALA A 160 11.60 13.18 8.33
N LYS A 161 10.32 12.89 8.56
CA LYS A 161 9.65 13.24 9.82
C LYS A 161 10.23 12.49 11.03
N VAL A 162 10.46 11.18 10.88
CA VAL A 162 11.06 10.34 11.94
C VAL A 162 12.47 10.83 12.27
N SER A 163 13.27 11.18 11.25
CA SER A 163 14.61 11.74 11.42
C SER A 163 14.56 13.07 12.19
N LEU A 164 13.66 13.98 11.78
CA LEU A 164 13.49 15.25 12.44
C LEU A 164 13.05 15.10 13.90
N ASP A 165 12.02 14.30 14.15
CA ASP A 165 11.54 14.03 15.52
C ASP A 165 12.63 13.41 16.39
N SER A 166 13.44 12.52 15.84
CA SER A 166 14.57 11.93 16.57
C SER A 166 15.62 12.96 16.92
N LEU A 167 16.00 13.86 16.00
CA LEU A 167 16.96 14.92 16.25
C LEU A 167 16.46 15.89 17.32
N VAL A 168 15.23 16.37 17.22
CA VAL A 168 14.62 17.29 18.20
C VAL A 168 14.54 16.66 19.59
N ASN A 169 14.13 15.39 19.67
CA ASN A 169 13.93 14.70 20.95
C ASN A 169 15.24 14.25 21.62
N ARG A 170 16.35 14.15 20.86
CA ARG A 170 17.63 13.64 21.35
C ARG A 170 18.72 14.70 21.45
N THR A 171 18.42 15.96 21.16
CA THR A 171 19.36 17.07 21.26
C THR A 171 18.77 18.20 22.11
N SER A 172 19.63 18.94 22.83
CA SER A 172 19.20 20.00 23.75
C SER A 172 18.97 21.34 23.07
N GLN A 173 19.46 21.55 21.84
CA GLN A 173 19.51 22.87 21.21
C GLN A 173 18.84 22.95 19.83
N LEU A 174 18.43 21.82 19.24
CA LEU A 174 17.78 21.85 17.95
C LEU A 174 16.31 22.25 18.09
N PRO A 175 15.88 23.35 17.46
CA PRO A 175 14.48 23.75 17.47
C PRO A 175 13.65 22.82 16.61
N ARG A 176 12.34 22.73 16.89
CA ARG A 176 11.39 22.13 15.96
C ARG A 176 11.28 23.00 14.72
N ILE A 177 11.50 22.41 13.55
CA ILE A 177 11.31 23.07 12.25
C ILE A 177 10.12 22.44 11.55
N SER A 178 9.45 23.19 10.67
CA SER A 178 8.44 22.63 9.75
C SER A 178 9.14 22.00 8.55
N LEU A 179 8.54 20.94 8.03
CA LEU A 179 8.91 20.34 6.74
C LEU A 179 8.06 20.91 5.59
N GLU A 180 7.30 21.95 5.85
CA GLU A 180 6.53 22.67 4.82
C GLU A 180 7.46 23.47 3.91
N PRO A 181 7.10 23.67 2.63
CA PRO A 181 7.83 24.57 1.75
C PRO A 181 7.92 25.97 2.34
N PRO A 182 9.03 26.70 2.13
CA PRO A 182 9.19 28.07 2.60
C PRO A 182 8.21 29.03 1.94
#